data_1bf46c5ea0cfa68ee6a3ee0e6507ca5c
#
_entry.id   1bf46c5ea0cfa68ee6a3ee0e6507ca5c
#
_cell.length_a   1.000
_cell.length_b   1.000
_cell.length_c   1.000
_cell.angle_alpha   90.00
_cell.angle_beta   90.00
_cell.angle_gamma   90.00
#
_symmetry.space_group_name_H-M   'P 1'
#
loop_
_entity.id
_entity.type
_entity.pdbx_description
1 polymer ?
#
loop_
_entity_poly.entity_id
_entity_poly.type
_entity_poly.pdbx_seq_one_letter_code
_entity_poly.pdbx_strand_id
1 'polypeptide(L)'
;MPELPEVETTLRGISNGILQKKIKSFDCRDRSLRWPVPKDMGSFLKNENFESAYRRGKYIILNLANKKGSLLIHLGMSGKLRISPNLKQPVKHEHWDINFADGWTLRYTDIRKFGALLKTRQDPANHVLIKNLGPEPLGNGFNGEYLFKKSRKRTLPIKNFIMDSKIVVGVGNIYAVSYTHLTLPT
;
A
#
# COMPACT_ATOMS: atom_id res chain seq x y z
N MET A 1 0.45 4.85 -12.48
CA MET A 1 0.79 3.92 -11.37
C MET A 1 0.59 4.70 -10.07
N PRO A 2 -0.15 4.19 -9.10
CA PRO A 2 -0.28 4.87 -7.81
C PRO A 2 1.09 5.11 -7.17
N GLU A 3 1.40 6.37 -6.91
CA GLU A 3 2.57 6.82 -6.17
C GLU A 3 2.14 7.25 -4.76
N LEU A 4 2.98 7.91 -3.99
CA LEU A 4 2.65 8.23 -2.59
C LEU A 4 1.32 8.97 -2.41
N PRO A 5 1.01 10.04 -3.17
CA PRO A 5 -0.23 10.79 -2.97
C PRO A 5 -1.49 9.97 -3.27
N GLU A 6 -1.46 9.14 -4.32
CA GLU A 6 -2.60 8.30 -4.68
C GLU A 6 -2.82 7.19 -3.64
N VAL A 7 -1.74 6.62 -3.09
CA VAL A 7 -1.84 5.62 -2.02
C VAL A 7 -2.36 6.26 -0.73
N GLU A 8 -1.89 7.46 -0.38
CA GLU A 8 -2.38 8.22 0.78
C GLU A 8 -3.87 8.58 0.65
N THR A 9 -4.27 9.08 -0.53
CA THR A 9 -5.68 9.40 -0.81
C THR A 9 -6.56 8.16 -0.72
N THR A 10 -6.09 7.03 -1.26
CA THR A 10 -6.81 5.75 -1.15
C THR A 10 -6.97 5.34 0.30
N LEU A 11 -5.89 5.40 1.09
CA LEU A 11 -5.93 5.08 2.52
C LEU A 11 -6.95 5.93 3.27
N ARG A 12 -6.91 7.25 3.09
CA ARG A 12 -7.87 8.18 3.72
C ARG A 12 -9.31 7.88 3.33
N GLY A 13 -9.53 7.56 2.04
CA GLY A 13 -10.86 7.25 1.53
C GLY A 13 -11.46 5.97 2.11
N ILE A 14 -10.65 4.98 2.48
CA ILE A 14 -11.16 3.73 3.05
C ILE A 14 -11.16 3.69 4.58
N SER A 15 -10.31 4.48 5.26
CA SER A 15 -10.05 4.34 6.70
C SER A 15 -11.31 4.40 7.56
N ASN A 16 -12.16 5.41 7.36
CA ASN A 16 -13.39 5.55 8.14
C ASN A 16 -14.39 4.41 7.89
N GLY A 17 -14.31 3.77 6.73
CA GLY A 17 -15.19 2.67 6.37
C GLY A 17 -14.75 1.30 6.87
N ILE A 18 -13.50 1.15 7.35
CA ILE A 18 -12.94 -0.15 7.75
C ILE A 18 -12.53 -0.22 9.23
N LEU A 19 -12.12 0.91 9.84
CA LEU A 19 -11.62 0.91 11.21
C LEU A 19 -12.71 0.55 12.20
N GLN A 20 -12.33 -0.24 13.22
CA GLN A 20 -13.17 -0.73 14.31
C GLN A 20 -14.37 -1.59 13.87
N LYS A 21 -14.48 -1.93 12.59
CA LYS A 21 -15.54 -2.80 12.09
C LYS A 21 -15.15 -4.26 12.14
N LYS A 22 -16.05 -5.10 12.67
CA LYS A 22 -15.83 -6.55 12.74
C LYS A 22 -15.85 -7.15 11.34
N ILE A 23 -14.80 -7.89 10.99
CA ILE A 23 -14.69 -8.61 9.73
C ILE A 23 -15.54 -9.88 9.80
N LYS A 24 -16.49 -10.01 8.88
CA LYS A 24 -17.39 -11.16 8.74
C LYS A 24 -16.75 -12.27 7.89
N SER A 25 -16.23 -11.90 6.72
CA SER A 25 -15.62 -12.84 5.78
C SER A 25 -14.58 -12.19 4.89
N PHE A 26 -13.75 -13.02 4.28
CA PHE A 26 -12.82 -12.67 3.21
C PHE A 26 -13.11 -13.59 2.02
N ASP A 27 -13.46 -13.00 0.89
CA ASP A 27 -13.76 -13.71 -0.34
C ASP A 27 -12.67 -13.40 -1.38
N CYS A 28 -12.00 -14.44 -1.88
CA CYS A 28 -10.94 -14.31 -2.86
C CYS A 28 -11.29 -15.12 -4.10
N ARG A 29 -11.52 -14.42 -5.20
CA ARG A 29 -11.87 -14.98 -6.51
C ARG A 29 -10.65 -15.35 -7.33
N ASP A 30 -9.58 -14.55 -7.18
CA ASP A 30 -8.32 -14.77 -7.88
C ASP A 30 -7.15 -14.45 -6.95
N ARG A 31 -6.32 -15.45 -6.71
CA ARG A 31 -5.15 -15.34 -5.85
C ARG A 31 -3.88 -14.94 -6.59
N SER A 32 -3.91 -14.92 -7.92
CA SER A 32 -2.73 -14.69 -8.77
C SER A 32 -2.38 -13.21 -8.91
N LEU A 33 -2.09 -12.53 -7.80
CA LEU A 33 -1.48 -11.21 -7.79
C LEU A 33 0.05 -11.32 -7.91
N ARG A 34 0.78 -10.21 -7.79
CA ARG A 34 2.26 -10.19 -7.83
C ARG A 34 2.88 -11.24 -6.91
N TRP A 35 2.32 -11.43 -5.73
CA TRP A 35 2.52 -12.59 -4.86
C TRP A 35 1.16 -13.23 -4.63
N PRO A 36 1.08 -14.56 -4.62
CA PRO A 36 -0.19 -15.24 -4.39
C PRO A 36 -0.81 -14.81 -3.05
N VAL A 37 -2.10 -14.49 -3.09
CA VAL A 37 -2.85 -14.19 -1.86
C VAL A 37 -2.85 -15.42 -0.95
N PRO A 38 -2.42 -15.32 0.31
CA PRO A 38 -2.34 -16.46 1.23
C PRO A 38 -3.66 -17.23 1.33
N LYS A 39 -3.59 -18.56 1.28
CA LYS A 39 -4.79 -19.42 1.33
C LYS A 39 -5.57 -19.26 2.63
N ASP A 40 -4.87 -19.06 3.73
CA ASP A 40 -5.42 -18.88 5.08
C ASP A 40 -5.79 -17.44 5.43
N MET A 41 -5.89 -16.53 4.44
CA MET A 41 -6.28 -15.14 4.67
C MET A 41 -7.67 -15.03 5.31
N GLY A 42 -8.63 -15.88 4.91
CA GLY A 42 -9.96 -15.89 5.48
C GLY A 42 -9.98 -16.22 6.98
N SER A 43 -9.25 -17.26 7.40
CA SER A 43 -9.14 -17.60 8.83
C SER A 43 -8.32 -16.59 9.63
N PHE A 44 -7.35 -15.94 8.99
CA PHE A 44 -6.56 -14.87 9.61
C PHE A 44 -7.39 -13.61 9.93
N LEU A 45 -8.38 -13.30 9.10
CA LEU A 45 -9.20 -12.09 9.21
C LEU A 45 -10.53 -12.29 9.94
N LYS A 46 -11.08 -13.51 9.93
CA LYS A 46 -12.43 -13.78 10.43
C LYS A 46 -12.58 -13.39 11.91
N ASN A 47 -13.63 -12.62 12.20
CA ASN A 47 -13.99 -12.11 13.53
C ASN A 47 -13.01 -11.06 14.10
N GLU A 48 -11.99 -10.65 13.36
CA GLU A 48 -11.07 -9.58 13.74
C GLU A 48 -11.64 -8.22 13.33
N ASN A 49 -10.98 -7.14 13.75
CA ASN A 49 -11.21 -5.77 13.30
C ASN A 49 -9.88 -5.07 13.10
N PHE A 50 -9.86 -4.07 12.22
CA PHE A 50 -8.70 -3.19 12.08
C PHE A 50 -8.74 -2.10 13.15
N GLU A 51 -7.70 -2.02 13.98
CA GLU A 51 -7.55 -0.96 14.99
C GLU A 51 -6.88 0.29 14.44
N SER A 52 -5.99 0.12 13.45
CA SER A 52 -5.30 1.24 12.81
C SER A 52 -4.97 0.96 11.36
N ALA A 53 -4.83 2.05 10.59
CA ALA A 53 -4.46 2.02 9.19
C ALA A 53 -3.46 3.16 8.93
N TYR A 54 -2.34 2.85 8.26
CA TYR A 54 -1.33 3.85 7.90
C TYR A 54 -0.61 3.47 6.61
N ARG A 55 0.11 4.43 6.05
CA ARG A 55 0.92 4.24 4.85
C ARG A 55 2.42 4.15 5.21
N ARG A 56 3.12 3.28 4.53
CA ARG A 56 4.58 3.26 4.50
C ARG A 56 5.05 3.17 3.05
N GLY A 57 5.63 4.24 2.51
CA GLY A 57 5.94 4.36 1.09
C GLY A 57 4.69 4.20 0.22
N LYS A 58 4.65 3.18 -0.63
CA LYS A 58 3.50 2.83 -1.48
C LYS A 58 2.68 1.64 -0.92
N TYR A 59 2.91 1.28 0.34
CA TYR A 59 2.16 0.23 1.04
C TYR A 59 1.11 0.84 1.97
N ILE A 60 -0.10 0.30 1.93
CA ILE A 60 -1.13 0.49 2.95
C ILE A 60 -0.96 -0.63 3.96
N ILE A 61 -0.89 -0.28 5.23
CA ILE A 61 -0.75 -1.21 6.34
C ILE A 61 -1.99 -1.09 7.21
N LEU A 62 -2.68 -2.23 7.40
CA LEU A 62 -3.87 -2.33 8.24
C LEU A 62 -3.55 -3.26 9.41
N ASN A 63 -3.46 -2.71 10.61
CA ASN A 63 -3.19 -3.49 11.81
C ASN A 63 -4.48 -4.08 12.37
N LEU A 64 -4.47 -5.37 12.64
CA LEU A 64 -5.52 -6.04 13.39
C LEU A 64 -5.43 -5.70 14.89
N ALA A 65 -6.57 -5.68 15.55
CA ALA A 65 -6.65 -5.49 16.98
C ALA A 65 -5.90 -6.59 17.75
N ASN A 66 -5.56 -6.28 19.02
CA ASN A 66 -4.90 -7.22 19.93
C ASN A 66 -3.57 -7.78 19.39
N LYS A 67 -2.87 -7.04 18.54
CA LYS A 67 -1.59 -7.45 17.94
C LYS A 67 -1.65 -8.79 17.19
N LYS A 68 -2.80 -9.15 16.66
CA LYS A 68 -3.00 -10.41 15.90
C LYS A 68 -2.20 -10.46 14.60
N GLY A 69 -1.77 -9.30 14.12
CA GLY A 69 -0.96 -9.13 12.91
C GLY A 69 -1.45 -7.99 12.05
N SER A 70 -0.93 -7.92 10.83
CA SER A 70 -1.22 -6.82 9.91
C SER A 70 -1.38 -7.32 8.48
N LEU A 71 -2.16 -6.58 7.70
CA LEU A 71 -2.16 -6.68 6.24
C LEU A 71 -1.22 -5.65 5.64
N LEU A 72 -0.51 -6.05 4.59
CA LEU A 72 0.28 -5.16 3.74
C LEU A 72 -0.34 -5.20 2.35
N ILE A 73 -0.81 -4.06 1.87
CA ILE A 73 -1.47 -3.92 0.57
C ILE A 73 -0.61 -3.01 -0.31
N HIS A 74 -0.28 -3.46 -1.50
CA HIS A 74 0.37 -2.65 -2.53
C HIS A 74 -0.54 -2.56 -3.75
N LEU A 75 -0.80 -1.35 -4.24
CA LEU A 75 -1.74 -1.14 -5.35
C LEU A 75 -1.16 -1.53 -6.72
N GLY A 76 0.16 -1.75 -6.80
CA GLY A 76 0.81 -2.07 -8.08
C GLY A 76 0.70 -0.91 -9.07
N MET A 77 0.21 -1.20 -10.27
CA MET A 77 0.06 -0.22 -11.35
C MET A 77 -1.40 0.17 -11.61
N SER A 78 -2.34 -0.71 -11.36
CA SER A 78 -3.77 -0.52 -11.65
C SER A 78 -4.69 -0.88 -10.48
N GLY A 79 -4.10 -1.24 -9.33
CA GLY A 79 -4.85 -1.61 -8.14
C GLY A 79 -5.67 -0.45 -7.58
N LYS A 80 -6.90 -0.74 -7.19
CA LYS A 80 -7.83 0.18 -6.56
C LYS A 80 -8.50 -0.50 -5.38
N LEU A 81 -8.68 0.24 -4.29
CA LEU A 81 -9.50 -0.14 -3.15
C LEU A 81 -10.75 0.74 -3.12
N ARG A 82 -11.90 0.11 -2.96
CA ARG A 82 -13.19 0.78 -2.81
C ARG A 82 -13.93 0.21 -1.61
N ILE A 83 -14.45 1.08 -0.78
CA ILE A 83 -15.30 0.73 0.36
C ILE A 83 -16.73 1.24 0.12
N SER A 84 -17.73 0.41 0.29
CA SER A 84 -19.15 0.81 0.15
C SER A 84 -20.04 -0.21 0.85
N PRO A 85 -21.23 0.20 1.33
CA PRO A 85 -22.29 -0.73 1.68
C PRO A 85 -22.90 -1.34 0.41
N ASN A 86 -23.38 -2.56 0.51
CA ASN A 86 -24.19 -3.22 -0.53
C ASN A 86 -23.54 -3.20 -1.93
N LEU A 87 -22.25 -3.53 -2.02
CA LEU A 87 -21.58 -3.64 -3.31
C LEU A 87 -22.27 -4.68 -4.18
N LYS A 88 -22.46 -4.32 -5.45
CA LYS A 88 -22.98 -5.24 -6.48
C LYS A 88 -22.09 -6.47 -6.62
N GLN A 89 -22.63 -7.52 -7.24
CA GLN A 89 -21.85 -8.72 -7.56
C GLN A 89 -20.51 -8.34 -8.23
N PRO A 90 -19.44 -9.05 -7.88
CA PRO A 90 -18.11 -8.75 -8.42
C PRO A 90 -18.07 -8.93 -9.93
N VAL A 91 -17.34 -8.04 -10.59
CA VAL A 91 -17.09 -8.13 -12.04
C VAL A 91 -15.63 -8.52 -12.31
N LYS A 92 -15.29 -8.68 -13.60
CA LYS A 92 -13.91 -8.99 -14.03
C LYS A 92 -12.90 -8.06 -13.39
N HIS A 93 -11.76 -8.62 -12.95
CA HIS A 93 -10.64 -7.93 -12.28
C HIS A 93 -10.90 -7.48 -10.83
N GLU A 94 -12.03 -7.77 -10.25
CA GLU A 94 -12.29 -7.61 -8.83
C GLU A 94 -11.88 -8.91 -8.11
N HIS A 95 -10.69 -8.90 -7.48
CA HIS A 95 -10.00 -10.11 -7.07
C HIS A 95 -10.38 -10.59 -5.68
N TRP A 96 -10.60 -9.67 -4.74
CA TRP A 96 -10.97 -10.04 -3.37
C TRP A 96 -11.81 -8.98 -2.68
N ASP A 97 -12.57 -9.44 -1.69
CA ASP A 97 -13.41 -8.64 -0.81
C ASP A 97 -13.12 -8.95 0.65
N ILE A 98 -13.11 -7.92 1.50
CA ILE A 98 -13.27 -8.04 2.95
C ILE A 98 -14.66 -7.52 3.29
N ASN A 99 -15.52 -8.41 3.79
CA ASN A 99 -16.88 -8.08 4.17
C ASN A 99 -16.96 -7.85 5.68
N PHE A 100 -17.59 -6.75 6.08
CA PHE A 100 -17.78 -6.39 7.47
C PHE A 100 -19.20 -6.77 7.96
N ALA A 101 -19.35 -6.91 9.27
CA ALA A 101 -20.59 -7.35 9.88
C ALA A 101 -21.74 -6.34 9.71
N ASP A 102 -21.43 -5.07 9.50
CA ASP A 102 -22.36 -3.97 9.28
C ASP A 102 -22.81 -3.80 7.82
N GLY A 103 -22.45 -4.75 6.94
CA GLY A 103 -22.82 -4.76 5.52
C GLY A 103 -21.89 -3.97 4.59
N TRP A 104 -20.84 -3.33 5.13
CA TRP A 104 -19.84 -2.71 4.29
C TRP A 104 -18.87 -3.75 3.68
N THR A 105 -18.33 -3.43 2.52
CA THR A 105 -17.34 -4.28 1.84
C THR A 105 -16.20 -3.44 1.32
N LEU A 106 -14.97 -3.85 1.67
CA LEU A 106 -13.75 -3.35 1.05
C LEU A 106 -13.37 -4.27 -0.10
N ARG A 107 -13.39 -3.74 -1.33
CA ARG A 107 -13.12 -4.47 -2.57
C ARG A 107 -11.83 -4.02 -3.23
N TYR A 108 -11.08 -4.98 -3.71
CA TYR A 108 -9.86 -4.75 -4.46
C TYR A 108 -10.02 -5.15 -5.92
N THR A 109 -9.67 -4.21 -6.81
CA THR A 109 -9.69 -4.36 -8.27
C THR A 109 -8.29 -4.13 -8.82
N ASP A 110 -7.79 -4.98 -9.73
CA ASP A 110 -6.47 -4.80 -10.37
C ASP A 110 -6.40 -5.51 -11.71
N ILE A 111 -6.48 -4.73 -12.80
CA ILE A 111 -6.47 -5.27 -14.18
C ILE A 111 -5.15 -5.99 -14.49
N ARG A 112 -4.02 -5.46 -14.01
CA ARG A 112 -2.67 -5.94 -14.33
C ARG A 112 -2.12 -6.97 -13.34
N LYS A 113 -2.77 -7.16 -12.19
CA LYS A 113 -2.35 -8.08 -11.11
C LYS A 113 -0.94 -7.80 -10.54
N PHE A 114 -0.47 -6.56 -10.63
CA PHE A 114 0.83 -6.15 -10.10
C PHE A 114 0.75 -5.66 -8.64
N GLY A 115 -0.43 -5.64 -8.09
CA GLY A 115 -0.63 -5.38 -6.67
C GLY A 115 -0.34 -6.58 -5.79
N ALA A 116 -0.48 -6.38 -4.50
CA ALA A 116 -0.24 -7.42 -3.50
C ALA A 116 -1.18 -7.30 -2.32
N LEU A 117 -1.55 -8.45 -1.76
CA LEU A 117 -2.18 -8.58 -0.45
C LEU A 117 -1.38 -9.61 0.35
N LEU A 118 -0.65 -9.14 1.35
CA LEU A 118 0.19 -9.97 2.21
C LEU A 118 -0.26 -9.82 3.65
N LYS A 119 0.15 -10.75 4.51
CA LYS A 119 -0.08 -10.69 5.95
C LYS A 119 1.20 -10.94 6.72
N THR A 120 1.29 -10.39 7.91
CA THR A 120 2.37 -10.67 8.87
C THR A 120 1.82 -10.74 10.28
N ARG A 121 2.41 -11.58 11.12
CA ARG A 121 2.18 -11.62 12.57
C ARG A 121 3.24 -10.86 13.36
N GLN A 122 4.31 -10.45 12.68
CA GLN A 122 5.37 -9.61 13.23
C GLN A 122 5.06 -8.15 12.98
N ASP A 123 5.80 -7.26 13.63
CA ASP A 123 5.77 -5.83 13.33
C ASP A 123 5.99 -5.60 11.81
N PRO A 124 5.06 -4.93 11.13
CA PRO A 124 5.20 -4.61 9.71
C PRO A 124 6.52 -3.93 9.35
N ALA A 125 7.12 -3.16 10.26
CA ALA A 125 8.42 -2.51 10.05
C ALA A 125 9.55 -3.53 9.78
N ASN A 126 9.44 -4.73 10.33
CA ASN A 126 10.41 -5.80 10.15
C ASN A 126 10.17 -6.66 8.90
N HIS A 127 9.05 -6.45 8.21
CA HIS A 127 8.73 -7.21 7.01
C HIS A 127 9.75 -6.95 5.90
N VAL A 128 10.15 -8.00 5.17
CA VAL A 128 11.22 -7.95 4.15
C VAL A 128 11.00 -6.84 3.09
N LEU A 129 9.76 -6.53 2.75
CA LEU A 129 9.39 -5.48 1.79
C LEU A 129 9.37 -4.06 2.39
N ILE A 130 9.43 -3.93 3.71
CA ILE A 130 9.31 -2.65 4.43
C ILE A 130 10.63 -2.24 5.08
N LYS A 131 11.34 -3.18 5.72
CA LYS A 131 12.50 -2.90 6.57
C LYS A 131 13.64 -2.12 5.93
N ASN A 132 13.80 -2.21 4.61
CA ASN A 132 14.87 -1.56 3.87
C ASN A 132 14.40 -0.31 3.11
N LEU A 133 13.17 0.14 3.34
CA LEU A 133 12.66 1.36 2.73
C LEU A 133 13.32 2.60 3.35
N GLY A 134 13.70 3.54 2.49
CA GLY A 134 14.22 4.86 2.87
C GLY A 134 13.18 5.70 3.62
N PRO A 135 13.55 6.93 4.05
CA PRO A 135 12.64 7.81 4.77
C PRO A 135 11.43 8.23 3.94
N GLU A 136 10.37 8.63 4.64
CA GLU A 136 9.22 9.32 4.03
C GLU A 136 9.65 10.71 3.53
N PRO A 137 9.22 11.14 2.33
CA PRO A 137 9.69 12.41 1.74
C PRO A 137 9.24 13.66 2.50
N LEU A 138 8.16 13.57 3.27
CA LEU A 138 7.63 14.65 4.09
C LEU A 138 7.94 14.46 5.59
N GLY A 139 8.76 13.47 5.92
CA GLY A 139 9.18 13.21 7.29
C GLY A 139 10.54 13.88 7.62
N ASN A 140 10.81 14.05 8.90
CA ASN A 140 12.05 14.69 9.39
C ASN A 140 13.34 13.95 8.99
N GLY A 141 13.25 12.67 8.60
CA GLY A 141 14.40 11.87 8.16
C GLY A 141 14.85 12.13 6.72
N PHE A 142 14.08 12.90 5.93
CA PHE A 142 14.41 13.26 4.56
C PHE A 142 14.68 14.76 4.47
N ASN A 143 15.94 15.14 4.28
CA ASN A 143 16.37 16.54 4.14
C ASN A 143 17.56 16.64 3.17
N GLY A 144 18.00 17.88 2.90
CA GLY A 144 19.09 18.16 1.95
C GLY A 144 20.41 17.51 2.36
N GLU A 145 20.74 17.49 3.64
CA GLU A 145 21.96 16.86 4.15
C GLU A 145 21.94 15.33 3.94
N TYR A 146 20.81 14.68 4.25
CA TYR A 146 20.62 13.26 3.98
C TYR A 146 20.80 12.95 2.50
N LEU A 147 20.12 13.72 1.62
CA LEU A 147 20.16 13.51 0.19
C LEU A 147 21.59 13.72 -0.35
N PHE A 148 22.26 14.77 0.10
CA PHE A 148 23.66 15.05 -0.24
C PHE A 148 24.59 13.88 0.17
N LYS A 149 24.52 13.40 1.40
CA LYS A 149 25.31 12.25 1.87
C LYS A 149 25.05 11.00 1.02
N LYS A 150 23.78 10.70 0.71
CA LYS A 150 23.40 9.52 -0.07
C LYS A 150 23.77 9.61 -1.55
N SER A 151 23.90 10.80 -2.11
CA SER A 151 24.27 11.02 -3.51
C SER A 151 25.79 10.92 -3.75
N ARG A 152 26.64 11.05 -2.71
CA ARG A 152 28.09 10.96 -2.87
C ARG A 152 28.52 9.63 -3.50
N LYS A 153 29.48 9.72 -4.43
CA LYS A 153 30.03 8.56 -5.17
C LYS A 153 28.97 7.78 -5.97
N ARG A 154 27.87 8.43 -6.36
CA ARG A 154 26.85 7.85 -7.23
C ARG A 154 26.97 8.45 -8.63
N THR A 155 26.92 7.56 -9.64
CA THR A 155 26.94 7.93 -11.06
C THR A 155 25.57 7.81 -11.74
N LEU A 156 24.57 7.36 -10.96
CA LEU A 156 23.20 7.22 -11.47
C LEU A 156 22.58 8.58 -11.77
N PRO A 157 21.80 8.71 -12.86
CA PRO A 157 20.97 9.88 -13.10
C PRO A 157 20.09 10.20 -11.88
N ILE A 158 19.91 11.49 -11.58
CA ILE A 158 19.15 11.93 -10.40
C ILE A 158 17.73 11.33 -10.36
N LYS A 159 17.08 11.22 -11.50
CA LYS A 159 15.78 10.55 -11.61
C LYS A 159 15.81 9.13 -11.04
N ASN A 160 16.77 8.31 -11.48
CA ASN A 160 16.88 6.93 -11.03
C ASN A 160 17.27 6.85 -9.56
N PHE A 161 18.09 7.79 -9.09
CA PHE A 161 18.52 7.89 -7.71
C PHE A 161 17.33 8.16 -6.77
N ILE A 162 16.49 9.16 -7.08
CA ILE A 162 15.31 9.48 -6.24
C ILE A 162 14.18 8.45 -6.36
N MET A 163 14.14 7.66 -7.45
CA MET A 163 13.18 6.56 -7.61
C MET A 163 13.56 5.30 -6.85
N ASP A 164 14.80 5.20 -6.35
CA ASP A 164 15.19 4.08 -5.49
C ASP A 164 14.50 4.21 -4.13
N SER A 165 13.61 3.28 -3.84
CA SER A 165 12.84 3.25 -2.59
C SER A 165 13.71 3.11 -1.33
N LYS A 166 14.99 2.77 -1.45
CA LYS A 166 15.96 2.78 -0.34
C LYS A 166 16.51 4.17 -0.03
N ILE A 167 16.40 5.10 -0.99
CA ILE A 167 16.82 6.49 -0.84
C ILE A 167 15.67 7.32 -0.28
N VAL A 168 14.52 7.28 -0.95
CA VAL A 168 13.29 7.93 -0.50
C VAL A 168 12.10 7.13 -0.99
N VAL A 169 11.08 6.99 -0.16
CA VAL A 169 9.91 6.21 -0.54
C VAL A 169 8.87 7.05 -1.28
N GLY A 170 8.00 6.37 -2.02
CA GLY A 170 6.79 6.97 -2.58
C GLY A 170 6.97 7.62 -3.95
N VAL A 171 8.17 7.98 -4.34
CA VAL A 171 8.47 8.55 -5.67
C VAL A 171 8.38 7.47 -6.74
N GLY A 172 7.80 7.81 -7.86
CA GLY A 172 7.77 6.98 -9.06
C GLY A 172 7.98 7.82 -10.31
N ASN A 173 7.60 7.28 -11.48
CA ASN A 173 7.86 7.96 -12.74
C ASN A 173 7.14 9.31 -12.90
N ILE A 174 5.92 9.44 -12.36
CA ILE A 174 5.14 10.68 -12.50
C ILE A 174 5.85 11.82 -11.78
N TYR A 175 6.15 11.65 -10.50
CA TYR A 175 6.76 12.70 -9.68
C TYR A 175 8.24 12.91 -10.02
N ALA A 176 8.98 11.86 -10.39
CA ALA A 176 10.38 12.02 -10.82
C ALA A 176 10.51 12.79 -12.14
N VAL A 177 9.57 12.63 -13.09
CA VAL A 177 9.54 13.41 -14.34
C VAL A 177 9.13 14.86 -14.07
N SER A 178 8.09 15.08 -13.27
CA SER A 178 7.64 16.44 -12.91
C SER A 178 8.76 17.24 -12.26
N TYR A 179 9.51 16.64 -11.33
CA TYR A 179 10.69 17.27 -10.73
C TYR A 179 11.72 17.69 -11.78
N THR A 180 12.02 16.80 -12.74
CA THR A 180 13.02 17.09 -13.79
C THR A 180 12.59 18.25 -14.69
N HIS A 181 11.30 18.33 -15.04
CA HIS A 181 10.78 19.42 -15.88
C HIS A 181 10.66 20.76 -15.14
N LEU A 182 10.37 20.76 -13.84
CA LEU A 182 10.27 21.97 -13.04
C LEU A 182 11.63 22.58 -12.69
N THR A 183 12.72 21.83 -12.78
CA THR A 183 14.06 22.27 -12.38
C THR A 183 14.99 22.57 -13.55
N LEU A 184 14.57 22.32 -14.80
CA LEU A 184 15.31 22.76 -15.98
C LEU A 184 15.04 24.26 -16.21
N PRO A 185 16.09 25.12 -16.21
CA PRO A 185 15.91 26.49 -16.67
C PRO A 185 15.49 26.45 -18.16
N THR A 186 14.43 27.16 -18.46
CA THR A 186 14.02 27.45 -19.84
C THR A 186 15.03 28.36 -20.50
#